data_8b1d51341f4090055ef113e79e100d7a
#
_entry.id   8b1d51341f4090055ef113e79e100d7a
#
_cell.length_a   1.000
_cell.length_b   1.000
_cell.length_c   1.000
_cell.angle_alpha   90.00
_cell.angle_beta   90.00
_cell.angle_gamma   90.00
#
_symmetry.space_group_name_H-M   'P 1'
#
loop_
_entity.id
_entity.type
_entity.pdbx_description
1 polymer ?
#
loop_
_entity_poly.entity_id
_entity_poly.type
_entity_poly.pdbx_seq_one_letter_code
_entity_poly.pdbx_strand_id
1 'polypeptide(L)'
;QRSSLKGKTAEIISDVNRQMVTDVEDSGQFVTMFYLNIDPIKKRLHYVRAGHDPAIFYDPTTDAFEELGGWGMALGVDKNWNVKAYTKTSLRNGQIIFLCTDGIWEARNFQGEMFGKETDNAPGP
;
A
#
# COMPACT_ATOMS: atom_id res chain seq x y z
N GLN A 1 -22.79 15.34 9.82
CA GLN A 1 -22.13 15.23 8.55
C GLN A 1 -21.19 14.04 8.43
N ARG A 2 -21.34 13.32 7.39
CA ARG A 2 -20.62 12.07 7.24
C ARG A 2 -19.60 12.17 6.11
N SER A 3 -18.36 11.80 6.40
CA SER A 3 -17.34 11.73 5.39
C SER A 3 -17.62 10.59 4.43
N SER A 4 -17.18 10.75 3.19
CA SER A 4 -17.16 9.63 2.26
C SER A 4 -16.26 8.55 2.82
N LEU A 5 -16.40 7.33 2.32
CA LEU A 5 -15.53 6.24 2.78
C LEU A 5 -14.06 6.57 2.51
N LYS A 6 -13.79 7.17 1.34
CA LYS A 6 -12.42 7.58 1.01
C LYS A 6 -11.91 8.63 1.99
N GLY A 7 -12.71 9.65 2.29
CA GLY A 7 -12.32 10.69 3.22
C GLY A 7 -12.13 10.14 4.62
N LYS A 8 -13.00 9.23 5.03
CA LYS A 8 -12.89 8.62 6.33
C LYS A 8 -11.61 7.78 6.45
N THR A 9 -11.24 7.09 5.38
CA THR A 9 -9.99 6.35 5.35
C THR A 9 -8.80 7.26 5.60
N ALA A 10 -8.75 8.40 4.91
CA ALA A 10 -7.67 9.35 5.10
C ALA A 10 -7.64 9.89 6.53
N GLU A 11 -8.80 10.17 7.10
CA GLU A 11 -8.89 10.67 8.48
C GLU A 11 -8.35 9.66 9.48
N ILE A 12 -8.72 8.40 9.31
CA ILE A 12 -8.27 7.34 10.22
C ILE A 12 -6.74 7.25 10.18
N ILE A 13 -6.17 7.23 8.99
CA ILE A 13 -4.73 7.10 8.87
C ILE A 13 -4.02 8.34 9.37
N SER A 14 -4.60 9.53 9.18
CA SER A 14 -4.04 10.75 9.75
C SER A 14 -3.99 10.69 11.26
N ASP A 15 -5.05 10.18 11.89
CA ASP A 15 -5.09 10.04 13.34
C ASP A 15 -4.05 9.04 13.83
N VAL A 16 -3.92 7.92 13.13
CA VAL A 16 -2.91 6.92 13.46
C VAL A 16 -1.52 7.52 13.34
N ASN A 17 -1.27 8.28 12.27
CA ASN A 17 0.02 8.90 12.05
C ASN A 17 0.37 9.86 13.19
N ARG A 18 -0.57 10.71 13.59
CA ARG A 18 -0.31 11.66 14.68
C ARG A 18 0.00 10.94 15.97
N GLN A 19 -0.73 9.85 16.25
CA GLN A 19 -0.46 9.07 17.45
C GLN A 19 0.93 8.44 17.41
N MET A 20 1.31 7.92 16.25
CA MET A 20 2.61 7.28 16.11
C MET A 20 3.75 8.26 16.23
N VAL A 21 3.59 9.48 15.71
CA VAL A 21 4.63 10.50 15.87
C VAL A 21 4.87 10.74 17.36
N THR A 22 3.78 10.85 18.14
CA THR A 22 3.92 11.05 19.58
C THR A 22 4.63 9.88 20.25
N ASP A 23 4.28 8.66 19.85
CA ASP A 23 4.80 7.47 20.51
C ASP A 23 6.26 7.20 20.18
N VAL A 24 6.73 7.58 18.98
CA VAL A 24 8.06 7.18 18.53
C VAL A 24 9.03 8.36 18.38
N GLU A 25 8.63 9.56 18.75
CA GLU A 25 9.46 10.74 18.46
C GLU A 25 10.83 10.66 19.13
N ASP A 26 10.91 10.00 20.27
CA ASP A 26 12.19 9.87 20.98
C ASP A 26 13.01 8.69 20.53
N SER A 27 12.41 7.74 19.86
CA SER A 27 13.10 6.52 19.44
C SER A 27 13.67 6.61 18.04
N GLY A 28 13.17 7.54 17.21
CA GLY A 28 13.59 7.66 15.83
C GLY A 28 13.05 6.55 14.93
N GLN A 29 12.09 5.80 15.41
CA GLN A 29 11.51 4.71 14.63
C GLN A 29 10.31 5.19 13.83
N PHE A 30 9.96 4.43 12.82
CA PHE A 30 8.77 4.72 12.02
C PHE A 30 8.23 3.40 11.47
N VAL A 31 7.02 3.45 10.92
CA VAL A 31 6.34 2.27 10.43
C VAL A 31 5.87 2.51 8.99
N THR A 32 6.03 1.51 8.14
CA THR A 32 5.44 1.55 6.81
C THR A 32 4.19 0.69 6.81
N MET A 33 3.22 1.09 5.98
CA MET A 33 1.93 0.42 6.00
C MET A 33 1.24 0.59 4.66
N PHE A 34 0.43 -0.39 4.30
CA PHE A 34 -0.50 -0.28 3.18
C PHE A 34 -1.89 -0.62 3.72
N TYR A 35 -2.79 0.35 3.69
CA TYR A 35 -4.12 0.19 4.23
C TYR A 35 -5.12 0.02 3.11
N LEU A 36 -5.99 -0.98 3.22
CA LEU A 36 -7.04 -1.26 2.25
C LEU A 36 -8.39 -1.29 2.93
N ASN A 37 -9.38 -0.73 2.25
CA ASN A 37 -10.77 -0.86 2.65
C ASN A 37 -11.57 -1.23 1.40
N ILE A 38 -12.24 -2.37 1.43
CA ILE A 38 -12.96 -2.88 0.27
C ILE A 38 -14.46 -2.74 0.51
N ASP A 39 -15.14 -2.15 -0.47
CA ASP A 39 -16.60 -2.04 -0.47
C ASP A 39 -17.13 -3.05 -1.50
N PRO A 40 -17.60 -4.23 -1.04
CA PRO A 40 -18.04 -5.25 -1.98
C PRO A 40 -19.35 -4.91 -2.67
N ILE A 41 -20.16 -4.05 -2.08
CA ILE A 41 -21.44 -3.68 -2.68
C ILE A 41 -21.21 -2.76 -3.87
N LYS A 42 -20.36 -1.75 -3.69
CA LYS A 42 -20.06 -0.80 -4.76
C LYS A 42 -18.92 -1.25 -5.65
N LYS A 43 -18.32 -2.40 -5.35
CA LYS A 43 -17.25 -3.00 -6.15
C LYS A 43 -16.07 -2.06 -6.31
N ARG A 44 -15.61 -1.50 -5.20
CA ARG A 44 -14.47 -0.59 -5.23
C ARG A 44 -13.67 -0.72 -3.94
N LEU A 45 -12.44 -0.24 -3.97
CA LEU A 45 -11.61 -0.20 -2.78
C LEU A 45 -10.98 1.17 -2.64
N HIS A 46 -10.67 1.50 -1.41
CA HIS A 46 -9.92 2.69 -1.06
C HIS A 46 -8.65 2.25 -0.36
N TYR A 47 -7.55 2.96 -0.61
CA TYR A 47 -6.30 2.56 0.01
C TYR A 47 -5.45 3.78 0.35
N VAL A 48 -4.57 3.58 1.32
CA VAL A 48 -3.55 4.56 1.69
C VAL A 48 -2.22 3.83 1.70
N ARG A 49 -1.26 4.42 1.00
CA ARG A 49 0.11 3.90 1.00
C ARG A 49 0.96 4.79 1.90
N ALA A 50 1.50 4.20 2.95
CA ALA A 50 2.27 4.93 3.96
C ALA A 50 3.72 4.44 3.93
N GLY A 51 4.46 4.80 2.90
CA GLY A 51 5.87 4.43 2.76
C GLY A 51 6.12 2.98 2.42
N HIS A 52 5.07 2.21 2.22
CA HIS A 52 5.16 0.78 1.89
C HIS A 52 5.26 0.62 0.38
N ASP A 53 5.82 -0.51 -0.08
CA ASP A 53 5.80 -0.81 -1.50
C ASP A 53 4.36 -0.86 -2.00
N PRO A 54 4.12 -0.52 -3.26
CA PRO A 54 2.76 -0.57 -3.80
C PRO A 54 2.24 -2.00 -3.81
N ALA A 55 0.93 -2.15 -3.61
CA ALA A 55 0.29 -3.43 -3.83
C ALA A 55 0.21 -3.72 -5.32
N ILE A 56 0.20 -4.99 -5.67
CA ILE A 56 0.06 -5.42 -7.06
C ILE A 56 -1.37 -5.92 -7.23
N PHE A 57 -2.05 -5.40 -8.23
CA PHE A 57 -3.41 -5.80 -8.57
C PHE A 57 -3.37 -6.61 -9.86
N TYR A 58 -3.90 -7.82 -9.82
CA TYR A 58 -3.88 -8.72 -10.97
C TYR A 58 -5.29 -9.07 -11.40
N ASP A 59 -5.54 -8.96 -12.70
CA ASP A 59 -6.81 -9.33 -13.30
C ASP A 59 -6.58 -10.55 -14.19
N PRO A 60 -7.00 -11.75 -13.76
CA PRO A 60 -6.79 -12.94 -14.57
C PRO A 60 -7.57 -12.95 -15.87
N THR A 61 -8.66 -12.20 -15.97
CA THR A 61 -9.44 -12.14 -17.21
C THR A 61 -8.63 -11.50 -18.33
N THR A 62 -7.89 -10.46 -18.02
CA THR A 62 -7.08 -9.75 -19.02
C THR A 62 -5.60 -10.05 -18.90
N ASP A 63 -5.20 -10.84 -17.90
CA ASP A 63 -3.81 -11.14 -17.60
C ASP A 63 -3.00 -9.88 -17.44
N ALA A 64 -3.57 -8.89 -16.76
CA ALA A 64 -2.95 -7.59 -16.60
C ALA A 64 -2.59 -7.34 -15.13
N PHE A 65 -1.42 -6.76 -14.93
CA PHE A 65 -0.95 -6.34 -13.61
C PHE A 65 -0.96 -4.83 -13.53
N GLU A 66 -1.24 -4.33 -12.34
CA GLU A 66 -1.25 -2.89 -12.09
C GLU A 66 -0.72 -2.65 -10.69
N GLU A 67 0.09 -1.61 -10.52
CA GLU A 67 0.52 -1.23 -9.18
C GLU A 67 -0.49 -0.26 -8.58
N LEU A 68 -0.87 -0.51 -7.34
CA LEU A 68 -1.68 0.43 -6.57
C LEU A 68 -0.72 1.35 -5.85
N GLY A 69 -0.28 2.37 -6.56
CA GLY A 69 0.73 3.28 -6.07
C GLY A 69 0.12 4.53 -5.45
N GLY A 70 0.82 5.64 -5.61
CA GLY A 70 0.41 6.90 -5.02
C GLY A 70 1.43 7.33 -4.00
N TRP A 71 1.41 8.60 -3.66
CA TRP A 71 2.38 9.16 -2.75
C TRP A 71 1.95 8.97 -1.31
N GLY A 72 2.92 8.66 -0.46
CA GLY A 72 2.69 8.59 0.96
C GLY A 72 3.99 8.28 1.68
N MET A 73 4.18 8.90 2.84
CA MET A 73 5.37 8.67 3.64
C MET A 73 5.08 7.68 4.75
N ALA A 74 6.14 7.15 5.38
CA ALA A 74 5.99 6.26 6.50
C ALA A 74 5.25 6.95 7.64
N LEU A 75 4.60 6.16 8.47
CA LEU A 75 3.91 6.67 9.65
C LEU A 75 4.92 7.00 10.74
N GLY A 76 4.66 8.06 11.46
CA GLY A 76 5.49 8.44 12.59
C GLY A 76 6.60 9.41 12.25
N VAL A 77 6.73 9.80 10.99
CA VAL A 77 7.81 10.71 10.55
C VAL A 77 7.40 12.17 10.69
N ASP A 78 6.20 12.51 10.22
CA ASP A 78 5.76 13.89 10.18
C ASP A 78 4.28 13.96 10.53
N LYS A 79 3.99 14.58 11.68
CA LYS A 79 2.60 14.65 12.14
C LYS A 79 1.72 15.52 11.25
N ASN A 80 2.33 16.33 10.41
CA ASN A 80 1.59 17.22 9.52
C ASN A 80 1.40 16.63 8.13
N TRP A 81 1.76 15.37 7.93
CA TRP A 81 1.57 14.71 6.64
C TRP A 81 0.10 14.75 6.26
N ASN A 82 -0.17 15.25 5.07
CA ASN A 82 -1.52 15.31 4.52
C ASN A 82 -1.80 13.98 3.83
N VAL A 83 -2.44 13.08 4.55
CA VAL A 83 -2.68 11.72 4.09
C VAL A 83 -3.60 11.72 2.88
N LYS A 84 -3.22 11.00 1.84
CA LYS A 84 -4.03 10.82 0.64
C LYS A 84 -4.56 9.42 0.54
N ALA A 85 -5.86 9.31 0.30
CA ALA A 85 -6.49 8.03 0.00
C ALA A 85 -6.78 7.97 -1.49
N TYR A 86 -6.64 6.78 -2.05
CA TYR A 86 -6.87 6.53 -3.47
C TYR A 86 -7.98 5.51 -3.62
N THR A 87 -8.61 5.51 -4.78
CA THR A 87 -9.74 4.63 -5.04
C THR A 87 -9.52 3.84 -6.33
N LYS A 88 -9.82 2.56 -6.28
CA LYS A 88 -9.90 1.74 -7.48
C LYS A 88 -11.32 1.21 -7.60
N THR A 89 -11.91 1.39 -8.78
CA THR A 89 -13.31 1.06 -9.02
C THR A 89 -13.45 -0.14 -9.94
N SER A 90 -14.69 -0.55 -10.16
CA SER A 90 -15.02 -1.61 -11.11
C SER A 90 -14.34 -2.93 -10.79
N LEU A 91 -14.31 -3.29 -9.51
CA LEU A 91 -13.75 -4.56 -9.09
C LEU A 91 -14.63 -5.70 -9.58
N ARG A 92 -13.99 -6.81 -9.94
CA ARG A 92 -14.69 -8.00 -10.43
C ARG A 92 -14.23 -9.24 -9.67
N ASN A 93 -15.07 -10.24 -9.65
CA ASN A 93 -14.72 -11.50 -9.01
C ASN A 93 -13.48 -12.10 -9.66
N GLY A 94 -12.62 -12.69 -8.86
CA GLY A 94 -11.44 -13.36 -9.35
C GLY A 94 -10.20 -12.48 -9.43
N GLN A 95 -10.34 -11.18 -9.26
CA GLN A 95 -9.19 -10.30 -9.22
C GLN A 95 -8.42 -10.49 -7.90
N ILE A 96 -7.12 -10.27 -7.94
CA ILE A 96 -6.23 -10.60 -6.83
C ILE A 96 -5.39 -9.39 -6.47
N ILE A 97 -5.19 -9.19 -5.18
CA ILE A 97 -4.31 -8.14 -4.67
C ILE A 97 -3.17 -8.80 -3.92
N PHE A 98 -1.94 -8.46 -4.32
CA PHE A 98 -0.74 -8.95 -3.66
C PHE A 98 -0.12 -7.83 -2.83
N LEU A 99 0.09 -8.10 -1.55
CA LEU A 99 0.76 -7.18 -0.63
C LEU A 99 2.05 -7.86 -0.20
N CYS A 100 3.17 -7.27 -0.58
CA CYS A 100 4.47 -7.87 -0.31
C CYS A 100 5.33 -6.92 0.52
N THR A 101 6.10 -7.49 1.44
CA THR A 101 7.06 -6.71 2.22
C THR A 101 8.39 -6.67 1.49
N ASP A 102 9.26 -5.78 1.95
CA ASP A 102 10.61 -5.67 1.38
C ASP A 102 11.38 -6.97 1.47
N GLY A 103 11.08 -7.81 2.46
CA GLY A 103 11.74 -9.09 2.58
C GLY A 103 11.60 -9.95 1.35
N ILE A 104 10.46 -9.88 0.67
CA ILE A 104 10.26 -10.63 -0.56
C ILE A 104 11.13 -10.08 -1.68
N TRP A 105 11.18 -8.76 -1.81
CA TRP A 105 11.93 -8.11 -2.88
C TRP A 105 13.43 -8.26 -2.70
N GLU A 106 13.89 -8.36 -1.45
CA GLU A 106 15.32 -8.37 -1.14
C GLU A 106 15.87 -9.75 -0.92
N ALA A 107 15.05 -10.80 -0.94
CA ALA A 107 15.51 -12.16 -0.82
C ALA A 107 16.41 -12.53 -1.99
N ARG A 108 17.41 -13.39 -1.74
CA ARG A 108 18.35 -13.77 -2.79
C ARG A 108 18.29 -15.27 -3.02
N ASN A 109 18.54 -15.66 -4.26
CA ASN A 109 18.62 -17.07 -4.59
C ASN A 109 20.03 -17.61 -4.26
N PHE A 110 20.31 -18.83 -4.66
CA PHE A 110 21.60 -19.46 -4.37
C PHE A 110 22.76 -18.73 -5.04
N GLN A 111 22.52 -18.05 -6.15
CA GLN A 111 23.55 -17.32 -6.84
C GLN A 111 23.71 -15.89 -6.32
N GLY A 112 22.95 -15.52 -5.31
CA GLY A 112 23.00 -14.18 -4.77
C GLY A 112 22.16 -13.17 -5.53
N GLU A 113 21.33 -13.62 -6.46
CA GLU A 113 20.46 -12.74 -7.22
C GLU A 113 19.27 -12.36 -6.37
N MET A 114 18.87 -11.10 -6.48
CA MET A 114 17.75 -10.59 -5.70
C MET A 114 16.44 -11.00 -6.33
N PHE A 115 15.54 -11.51 -5.48
CA PHE A 115 14.19 -11.85 -5.90
C PHE A 115 13.36 -10.58 -6.00
N GLY A 116 12.25 -10.62 -6.75
CA GLY A 116 11.31 -9.53 -6.75
C GLY A 116 11.62 -8.47 -7.79
N LYS A 117 11.86 -7.24 -7.35
CA LYS A 117 11.94 -6.10 -8.27
C LYS A 117 12.99 -6.29 -9.35
N GLU A 118 14.16 -6.77 -9.00
CA GLU A 118 15.17 -7.02 -10.00
C GLU A 118 14.79 -8.15 -10.93
N THR A 119 14.20 -9.19 -10.36
CA THR A 119 13.75 -10.31 -11.14
C THR A 119 12.66 -9.89 -12.12
N ASP A 120 11.76 -9.02 -11.66
CA ASP A 120 10.69 -8.52 -12.51
C ASP A 120 11.22 -7.75 -13.71
N ASN A 121 12.34 -7.08 -13.54
CA ASN A 121 12.94 -6.30 -14.61
C ASN A 121 13.79 -7.14 -15.53
N ALA A 122 14.13 -8.34 -15.13
CA ALA A 122 14.91 -9.23 -15.96
C ALA A 122 13.97 -9.96 -16.92
N PRO A 123 14.35 -10.09 -18.18
CA PRO A 123 13.52 -10.83 -19.11
C PRO A 123 13.49 -12.28 -18.69
N GLY A 124 12.30 -12.79 -18.48
CA GLY A 124 12.11 -14.17 -18.18
C GLY A 124 12.83 -14.61 -16.93
N PRO A 125 12.45 -14.14 -15.82
CA PRO A 125 13.02 -14.61 -14.56
C PRO A 125 12.81 -16.08 -14.39
#